data_01cd11b28e249705c869593cfe725b94
#
_entry.id   01cd11b28e249705c869593cfe725b94
#
_cell.length_a   1.000
_cell.length_b   1.000
_cell.length_c   1.000
_cell.angle_alpha   90.00
_cell.angle_beta   90.00
_cell.angle_gamma   90.00
#
_symmetry.space_group_name_H-M   'P 1'
#
loop_
_entity.id
_entity.type
_entity.pdbx_description
1 polymer ?
#
loop_
_entity_poly.entity_id
_entity_poly.type
_entity_poly.pdbx_seq_one_letter_code
_entity_poly.pdbx_strand_id
1 'polypeptide(L)'
;NDPQSADPLGMVFSPEWTMRTADGAEIPVYATPANAGSPIAVSTGCISFCSVVRSSAEISGEELILYAEHADALQEVRILPEGAPVTGRLEGDKFVLRVKGCARFVLEANRRPGAPLFVSVEEVCPAPDLQDPAVLYYPPGVHEVDQIALQSGQTLYIDKGAVLRAKPPEETPINACDWAAQPNYGPFISARDQENITITGGGIIDTSLLPWHARGTIFLAGCRHVRISNITTVNAASWTVHLFDLEDVQLKNLKIYGYRTNSDGIDLVNCRRVSVRDCLVRTGDDGICLKSTDPRKIGGADVVVENCAVWNDKARCLGITCETRSDIYNV
;
A
#
# COMPACT_ATOMS: atom_id res chain seq x y z
N ASN A 1 -20.87 14.92 11.66
CA ASN A 1 -20.14 14.97 10.39
C ASN A 1 -21.06 14.40 9.32
N ASP A 2 -21.34 15.19 8.30
CA ASP A 2 -22.10 14.75 7.13
C ASP A 2 -21.22 13.71 6.39
N PRO A 3 -21.69 12.47 6.21
CA PRO A 3 -20.92 11.43 5.51
C PRO A 3 -20.73 11.72 4.01
N GLN A 4 -21.14 12.89 3.53
CA GLN A 4 -21.04 13.28 2.12
C GLN A 4 -20.03 14.40 1.84
N SER A 5 -19.26 14.89 2.82
CA SER A 5 -18.15 15.78 2.50
C SER A 5 -16.98 14.97 1.96
N ALA A 6 -16.94 14.80 0.63
CA ALA A 6 -15.76 14.27 -0.01
C ALA A 6 -14.57 15.21 0.27
N ASP A 7 -13.45 14.63 0.74
CA ASP A 7 -12.16 15.31 0.79
C ASP A 7 -11.86 15.92 -0.60
N PRO A 8 -11.15 17.07 -0.68
CA PRO A 8 -10.64 17.61 -1.94
C PRO A 8 -9.91 16.61 -2.82
N LEU A 9 -9.37 15.55 -2.23
CA LEU A 9 -8.73 14.44 -2.93
C LEU A 9 -9.71 13.35 -3.43
N GLY A 10 -11.02 13.52 -3.20
CA GLY A 10 -12.04 12.54 -3.55
C GLY A 10 -11.89 11.20 -2.80
N MET A 11 -11.20 11.22 -1.67
CA MET A 11 -11.07 10.07 -0.76
C MET A 11 -12.25 10.05 0.20
N VAL A 12 -12.63 8.88 0.65
CA VAL A 12 -13.68 8.70 1.65
C VAL A 12 -13.07 8.78 3.04
N PHE A 13 -13.60 9.64 3.90
CA PHE A 13 -13.19 9.66 5.31
C PHE A 13 -13.70 8.43 6.06
N SER A 14 -12.92 8.01 7.06
CA SER A 14 -13.33 6.91 7.91
C SER A 14 -14.64 7.22 8.65
N PRO A 15 -15.64 6.34 8.58
CA PRO A 15 -16.82 6.47 9.42
C PRO A 15 -16.59 5.97 10.85
N GLU A 16 -15.49 5.25 11.10
CA GLU A 16 -15.22 4.55 12.35
C GLU A 16 -14.23 5.31 13.24
N TRP A 17 -13.20 5.93 12.63
CA TRP A 17 -12.07 6.50 13.36
C TRP A 17 -11.82 7.96 13.03
N THR A 18 -11.44 8.72 14.05
CA THR A 18 -10.82 10.04 13.90
C THR A 18 -9.49 10.07 14.63
N MET A 19 -8.58 10.95 14.19
CA MET A 19 -7.28 11.12 14.82
C MET A 19 -6.86 12.60 14.86
N ARG A 20 -6.17 12.98 15.95
CA ARG A 20 -5.65 14.34 16.16
C ARG A 20 -4.27 14.28 16.81
N THR A 21 -3.49 15.31 16.60
CA THR A 21 -2.27 15.59 17.35
C THR A 21 -2.57 16.20 18.73
N ALA A 22 -1.55 16.30 19.59
CA ALA A 22 -1.70 16.85 20.93
C ALA A 22 -2.09 18.34 20.98
N ASP A 23 -1.72 19.09 19.96
CA ASP A 23 -2.11 20.49 19.75
C ASP A 23 -3.49 20.66 19.13
N GLY A 24 -4.18 19.54 18.86
CA GLY A 24 -5.55 19.52 18.35
C GLY A 24 -5.68 19.54 16.82
N ALA A 25 -4.56 19.50 16.07
CA ALA A 25 -4.62 19.44 14.62
C ALA A 25 -5.22 18.09 14.16
N GLU A 26 -6.19 18.16 13.24
CA GLU A 26 -6.83 16.96 12.69
C GLU A 26 -5.90 16.24 11.71
N ILE A 27 -5.85 14.91 11.83
CA ILE A 27 -5.15 14.03 10.89
C ILE A 27 -6.22 13.36 10.03
N PRO A 28 -6.21 13.53 8.71
CA PRO A 28 -7.16 12.86 7.83
C PRO A 28 -7.08 11.34 7.99
N VAL A 29 -8.18 10.72 8.39
CA VAL A 29 -8.32 9.26 8.42
C VAL A 29 -9.21 8.86 7.28
N TYR A 30 -8.64 8.20 6.31
CA TYR A 30 -9.36 7.71 5.14
C TYR A 30 -9.85 6.29 5.33
N ALA A 31 -10.80 5.90 4.50
CA ALA A 31 -11.34 4.57 4.46
C ALA A 31 -11.40 4.02 3.05
N THR A 32 -11.17 2.72 2.96
CA THR A 32 -11.47 1.96 1.76
C THR A 32 -12.43 0.82 2.12
N PRO A 33 -13.50 0.59 1.34
CA PRO A 33 -14.46 -0.44 1.66
C PRO A 33 -13.79 -1.82 1.65
N ALA A 34 -14.02 -2.61 2.67
CA ALA A 34 -13.83 -4.05 2.60
C ALA A 34 -14.87 -4.64 1.64
N ASN A 35 -14.56 -5.68 0.91
CA ASN A 35 -15.42 -6.32 -0.09
C ASN A 35 -15.72 -5.52 -1.36
N ALA A 36 -15.08 -4.39 -1.59
CA ALA A 36 -15.37 -3.54 -2.74
C ALA A 36 -15.12 -4.27 -4.07
N GLY A 37 -16.19 -4.64 -4.75
CA GLY A 37 -16.17 -5.19 -6.10
C GLY A 37 -15.62 -6.61 -6.26
N SER A 38 -15.39 -7.34 -5.18
CA SER A 38 -14.98 -8.75 -5.26
C SER A 38 -16.21 -9.67 -5.20
N PRO A 39 -16.38 -10.58 -6.16
CA PRO A 39 -17.52 -11.51 -6.16
C PRO A 39 -17.46 -12.58 -5.06
N ILE A 40 -16.30 -12.83 -4.48
CA ILE A 40 -16.11 -13.86 -3.45
C ILE A 40 -15.62 -13.30 -2.11
N ALA A 41 -15.75 -12.01 -1.90
CA ALA A 41 -15.45 -11.39 -0.62
C ALA A 41 -16.41 -11.91 0.47
N VAL A 42 -15.89 -12.23 1.64
CA VAL A 42 -16.66 -12.90 2.72
C VAL A 42 -16.81 -12.05 3.97
N SER A 43 -16.08 -10.95 4.09
CA SER A 43 -16.25 -10.05 5.23
C SER A 43 -16.74 -8.69 4.77
N THR A 44 -17.50 -8.04 5.61
CA THR A 44 -17.92 -6.65 5.45
C THR A 44 -17.19 -5.82 6.49
N GLY A 45 -16.77 -4.63 6.12
CA GLY A 45 -16.05 -3.74 7.01
C GLY A 45 -15.43 -2.60 6.26
N CYS A 46 -14.65 -1.83 6.96
CA CYS A 46 -13.98 -0.65 6.46
C CYS A 46 -12.52 -0.69 6.89
N ILE A 47 -11.61 -0.60 5.95
CA ILE A 47 -10.19 -0.45 6.23
C ILE A 47 -9.93 1.04 6.41
N SER A 48 -9.71 1.47 7.65
CA SER A 48 -9.33 2.85 7.96
C SER A 48 -7.83 3.00 7.96
N PHE A 49 -7.30 4.12 7.46
CA PHE A 49 -5.86 4.37 7.42
C PHE A 49 -5.52 5.85 7.49
N CYS A 50 -4.37 6.17 8.06
CA CYS A 50 -3.79 7.50 8.06
C CYS A 50 -2.27 7.48 8.05
N SER A 51 -1.66 8.59 7.62
CA SER A 51 -0.22 8.81 7.68
C SER A 51 0.09 10.12 8.37
N VAL A 52 1.00 10.07 9.33
CA VAL A 52 1.57 11.22 10.03
C VAL A 52 3.01 11.40 9.55
N VAL A 53 3.26 12.48 8.84
CA VAL A 53 4.58 12.76 8.25
C VAL A 53 5.28 13.81 9.08
N ARG A 54 6.53 13.52 9.48
CA ARG A 54 7.35 14.35 10.36
C ARG A 54 8.72 14.62 9.73
N SER A 55 9.34 15.72 10.08
CA SER A 55 10.73 15.99 9.72
C SER A 55 11.70 15.05 10.48
N SER A 56 12.93 14.88 9.99
CA SER A 56 13.96 14.08 10.66
C SER A 56 14.24 14.57 12.08
N ALA A 57 14.19 15.87 12.32
CA ALA A 57 14.38 16.47 13.65
C ALA A 57 13.25 16.07 14.63
N GLU A 58 12.01 16.07 14.17
CA GLU A 58 10.86 15.63 14.97
C GLU A 58 10.87 14.13 15.23
N ILE A 59 11.29 13.32 14.25
CA ILE A 59 11.40 11.86 14.39
C ILE A 59 12.45 11.46 15.42
N SER A 60 13.57 12.17 15.46
CA SER A 60 14.68 11.92 16.42
C SER A 60 14.50 12.62 17.76
N GLY A 61 13.51 13.49 17.89
CA GLY A 61 13.23 14.30 19.07
C GLY A 61 12.21 13.66 20.05
N GLU A 62 11.21 14.44 20.41
CA GLU A 62 10.20 14.04 21.38
C GLU A 62 9.21 12.98 20.85
N GLU A 63 8.62 12.23 21.79
CA GLU A 63 7.51 11.32 21.47
C GLU A 63 6.37 12.08 20.83
N LEU A 64 5.82 11.53 19.76
CA LEU A 64 4.59 12.02 19.15
C LEU A 64 3.39 11.54 19.98
N ILE A 65 2.55 12.49 20.41
CA ILE A 65 1.31 12.18 21.09
C ILE A 65 0.15 12.32 20.10
N LEU A 66 -0.65 11.27 19.98
CA LEU A 66 -1.85 11.21 19.14
C LEU A 66 -3.06 10.83 19.96
N TYR A 67 -4.21 11.37 19.59
CA TYR A 67 -5.50 11.00 20.12
C TYR A 67 -6.32 10.33 19.05
N ALA A 68 -6.73 9.09 19.31
CA ALA A 68 -7.64 8.34 18.44
C ALA A 68 -9.01 8.22 19.12
N GLU A 69 -10.06 8.46 18.38
CA GLU A 69 -11.45 8.28 18.82
C GLU A 69 -12.14 7.32 17.85
N HIS A 70 -13.13 6.59 18.34
CA HIS A 70 -13.89 5.63 17.54
C HIS A 70 -15.37 5.95 17.62
N ALA A 71 -16.14 5.65 16.57
CA ALA A 71 -17.57 5.90 16.52
C ALA A 71 -18.34 5.17 17.62
N ASP A 72 -17.92 3.94 17.94
CA ASP A 72 -18.42 3.22 19.12
C ASP A 72 -17.58 3.55 20.36
N ALA A 73 -18.18 3.44 21.53
CA ALA A 73 -17.46 3.59 22.81
C ALA A 73 -16.31 2.58 22.92
N LEU A 74 -15.11 3.07 23.16
CA LEU A 74 -13.91 2.25 23.32
C LEU A 74 -13.92 1.59 24.70
N GLN A 75 -13.89 0.27 24.73
CA GLN A 75 -13.71 -0.53 25.95
C GLN A 75 -12.29 -1.11 26.02
N GLU A 76 -11.74 -1.49 24.89
CA GLU A 76 -10.40 -2.02 24.73
C GLU A 76 -9.85 -1.58 23.38
N VAL A 77 -8.57 -1.25 23.32
CA VAL A 77 -7.85 -1.02 22.05
C VAL A 77 -6.56 -1.82 22.07
N ARG A 78 -6.37 -2.65 21.06
CA ARG A 78 -5.11 -3.38 20.87
C ARG A 78 -4.24 -2.64 19.86
N ILE A 79 -2.94 -2.61 20.15
CA ILE A 79 -1.92 -2.10 19.23
C ILE A 79 -1.21 -3.31 18.62
N LEU A 80 -1.18 -3.41 17.32
CA LEU A 80 -0.57 -4.51 16.56
C LEU A 80 0.45 -3.97 15.55
N PRO A 81 1.56 -4.68 15.26
CA PRO A 81 2.00 -5.89 15.95
C PRO A 81 2.46 -5.60 17.38
N GLU A 82 2.49 -6.63 18.23
CA GLU A 82 3.11 -6.52 19.55
C GLU A 82 4.58 -6.14 19.39
N GLY A 83 5.05 -5.18 20.19
CA GLY A 83 6.42 -4.66 20.10
C GLY A 83 6.61 -3.48 19.15
N ALA A 84 5.55 -3.00 18.48
CA ALA A 84 5.62 -1.70 17.79
C ALA A 84 6.12 -0.60 18.75
N PRO A 85 6.90 0.40 18.29
CA PRO A 85 7.43 1.48 19.14
C PRO A 85 6.34 2.48 19.55
N VAL A 86 5.23 1.95 20.02
CA VAL A 86 4.01 2.68 20.39
C VAL A 86 3.46 2.16 21.69
N THR A 87 3.07 3.06 22.57
CA THR A 87 2.28 2.74 23.76
C THR A 87 0.97 3.48 23.73
N GLY A 88 -0.07 2.92 24.34
CA GLY A 88 -1.38 3.58 24.34
C GLY A 88 -2.16 3.27 25.61
N ARG A 89 -3.09 4.17 25.97
CA ARG A 89 -4.03 3.98 27.06
C ARG A 89 -5.36 4.69 26.79
N LEU A 90 -6.43 4.15 27.33
CA LEU A 90 -7.73 4.82 27.31
C LEU A 90 -7.75 5.96 28.34
N GLU A 91 -8.23 7.13 27.92
CA GLU A 91 -8.50 8.29 28.76
C GLU A 91 -9.91 8.81 28.42
N GLY A 92 -10.90 8.37 29.18
CA GLY A 92 -12.30 8.66 28.86
C GLY A 92 -12.74 7.97 27.56
N ASP A 93 -13.16 8.76 26.60
CA ASP A 93 -13.59 8.31 25.27
C ASP A 93 -12.47 8.25 24.21
N LYS A 94 -11.25 8.62 24.60
CA LYS A 94 -10.09 8.70 23.70
C LYS A 94 -9.06 7.65 24.01
N PHE A 95 -8.38 7.18 22.96
CA PHE A 95 -7.18 6.37 23.09
C PHE A 95 -5.95 7.24 22.84
N VAL A 96 -5.16 7.45 23.88
CA VAL A 96 -3.95 8.29 23.86
C VAL A 96 -2.77 7.44 23.47
N LEU A 97 -2.12 7.78 22.36
CA LEU A 97 -0.97 7.10 21.83
C LEU A 97 0.31 7.93 22.07
N ARG A 98 1.39 7.23 22.38
CA ARG A 98 2.75 7.76 22.42
C ARG A 98 3.62 6.98 21.45
N VAL A 99 4.12 7.65 20.43
CA VAL A 99 4.85 7.04 19.33
C VAL A 99 6.29 7.52 19.32
N LYS A 100 7.24 6.59 19.30
CA LYS A 100 8.69 6.87 19.23
C LYS A 100 9.19 6.66 17.80
N GLY A 101 9.78 7.69 17.22
CA GLY A 101 10.37 7.59 15.89
C GLY A 101 9.35 7.30 14.79
N CYS A 102 9.80 6.61 13.75
CA CYS A 102 8.92 6.04 12.74
C CYS A 102 8.23 4.78 13.27
N ALA A 103 6.95 4.64 13.00
CA ALA A 103 6.18 3.49 13.45
C ALA A 103 5.10 3.11 12.44
N ARG A 104 4.80 1.82 12.40
CA ARG A 104 3.69 1.26 11.62
C ARG A 104 2.94 0.32 12.53
N PHE A 105 1.67 0.62 12.73
CA PHE A 105 0.85 -0.15 13.66
C PHE A 105 -0.62 -0.10 13.27
N VAL A 106 -1.38 -0.97 13.90
CA VAL A 106 -2.82 -1.10 13.70
C VAL A 106 -3.51 -0.96 15.05
N LEU A 107 -4.57 -0.18 15.10
CA LEU A 107 -5.48 -0.12 16.24
C LEU A 107 -6.69 -0.99 15.95
N GLU A 108 -6.95 -1.94 16.83
CA GLU A 108 -8.15 -2.77 16.82
C GLU A 108 -9.02 -2.41 18.01
N ALA A 109 -10.17 -1.80 17.75
CA ALA A 109 -11.14 -1.43 18.78
C ALA A 109 -12.01 -2.63 19.18
N ASN A 110 -12.20 -2.84 20.49
CA ASN A 110 -13.19 -3.77 21.05
C ASN A 110 -13.11 -5.19 20.46
N ARG A 111 -11.90 -5.64 20.05
CA ARG A 111 -11.66 -6.93 19.37
C ARG A 111 -12.46 -7.11 18.08
N ARG A 112 -12.67 -6.05 17.34
CA ARG A 112 -13.37 -6.07 16.06
C ARG A 112 -12.39 -6.00 14.89
N PRO A 113 -11.97 -7.11 14.29
CA PRO A 113 -11.00 -7.11 13.20
C PRO A 113 -11.55 -6.54 11.88
N GLY A 114 -12.84 -6.31 11.80
CA GLY A 114 -13.50 -5.80 10.58
C GLY A 114 -13.37 -4.29 10.36
N ALA A 115 -12.95 -3.51 11.38
CA ALA A 115 -12.84 -2.05 11.31
C ALA A 115 -11.56 -1.52 11.99
N PRO A 116 -10.36 -2.02 11.61
CA PRO A 116 -9.11 -1.56 12.18
C PRO A 116 -8.68 -0.22 11.61
N LEU A 117 -7.87 0.51 12.38
CA LEU A 117 -7.17 1.70 11.91
C LEU A 117 -5.69 1.41 11.70
N PHE A 118 -5.22 1.53 10.48
CA PHE A 118 -3.81 1.44 10.11
C PHE A 118 -3.15 2.80 10.22
N VAL A 119 -2.08 2.90 10.99
CA VAL A 119 -1.36 4.15 11.25
C VAL A 119 0.09 4.01 10.81
N SER A 120 0.53 4.96 9.97
CA SER A 120 1.94 5.12 9.61
C SER A 120 2.46 6.44 10.15
N VAL A 121 3.50 6.40 10.97
CA VAL A 121 4.29 7.58 11.37
C VAL A 121 5.60 7.49 10.62
N GLU A 122 5.86 8.44 9.75
CA GLU A 122 6.93 8.37 8.76
C GLU A 122 7.68 9.69 8.60
N GLU A 123 8.90 9.58 8.11
CA GLU A 123 9.72 10.75 7.78
C GLU A 123 9.29 11.34 6.44
N VAL A 124 9.44 12.65 6.31
CA VAL A 124 9.23 13.36 5.03
C VAL A 124 10.07 12.69 3.94
N CYS A 125 9.42 12.33 2.85
CA CYS A 125 10.11 11.87 1.65
C CYS A 125 10.74 13.09 0.95
N PRO A 126 12.07 13.12 0.76
CA PRO A 126 12.69 14.21 0.04
C PRO A 126 12.26 14.22 -1.43
N ALA A 127 11.89 15.39 -1.94
CA ALA A 127 11.56 15.54 -3.34
C ALA A 127 12.83 15.42 -4.21
N PRO A 128 12.73 14.79 -5.38
CA PRO A 128 13.80 14.84 -6.39
C PRO A 128 13.89 16.25 -7.00
N ASP A 129 14.86 16.46 -7.87
CA ASP A 129 14.88 17.68 -8.68
C ASP A 129 13.68 17.66 -9.65
N LEU A 130 12.66 18.46 -9.36
CA LEU A 130 11.43 18.53 -10.15
C LEU A 130 11.63 19.18 -11.54
N GLN A 131 12.81 19.75 -11.82
CA GLN A 131 13.16 20.29 -13.13
C GLN A 131 13.83 19.23 -14.03
N ASP A 132 14.19 18.08 -13.45
CA ASP A 132 14.77 16.98 -14.22
C ASP A 132 13.68 16.37 -15.14
N PRO A 133 13.88 16.36 -16.48
CA PRO A 133 12.92 15.79 -17.43
C PRO A 133 12.67 14.28 -17.25
N ALA A 134 13.54 13.59 -16.50
CA ALA A 134 13.33 12.19 -16.13
C ALA A 134 12.33 12.01 -14.99
N VAL A 135 11.88 13.10 -14.33
CA VAL A 135 10.90 13.06 -13.26
C VAL A 135 9.49 13.29 -13.80
N LEU A 136 8.66 12.25 -13.73
CA LEU A 136 7.22 12.35 -13.97
C LEU A 136 6.57 12.80 -12.65
N TYR A 137 6.32 14.10 -12.55
CA TYR A 137 5.83 14.74 -11.33
C TYR A 137 4.32 14.89 -11.31
N TYR A 138 3.70 14.40 -10.24
CA TYR A 138 2.29 14.61 -9.93
C TYR A 138 2.16 15.43 -8.65
N PRO A 139 1.83 16.73 -8.75
CA PRO A 139 1.67 17.63 -7.60
C PRO A 139 0.42 17.28 -6.77
N PRO A 140 0.25 17.88 -5.57
CA PRO A 140 -0.97 17.72 -4.77
C PRO A 140 -2.26 17.95 -5.58
N GLY A 141 -3.25 17.08 -5.38
CA GLY A 141 -4.52 17.07 -6.12
C GLY A 141 -4.84 15.70 -6.71
N VAL A 142 -5.97 15.60 -7.39
CA VAL A 142 -6.41 14.36 -8.05
C VAL A 142 -5.99 14.38 -9.52
N HIS A 143 -5.29 13.34 -9.94
CA HIS A 143 -4.82 13.15 -11.31
C HIS A 143 -5.43 11.86 -11.86
N GLU A 144 -6.39 11.98 -12.76
CA GLU A 144 -6.96 10.83 -13.45
C GLU A 144 -6.10 10.46 -14.65
N VAL A 145 -5.57 9.23 -14.64
CA VAL A 145 -4.57 8.75 -15.62
C VAL A 145 -4.99 7.39 -16.16
N ASP A 146 -4.71 7.15 -17.42
CA ASP A 146 -4.99 5.86 -18.07
C ASP A 146 -3.94 4.82 -17.71
N GLN A 147 -2.75 4.96 -18.27
CA GLN A 147 -1.60 4.08 -17.99
C GLN A 147 -0.30 4.88 -18.01
N ILE A 148 0.68 4.40 -17.23
CA ILE A 148 2.03 4.95 -17.18
C ILE A 148 3.03 3.86 -17.54
N ALA A 149 3.80 4.06 -18.59
CA ALA A 149 4.91 3.19 -18.97
C ALA A 149 6.24 3.90 -18.68
N LEU A 150 6.97 3.42 -17.66
CA LEU A 150 8.24 4.00 -17.25
C LEU A 150 9.39 3.49 -18.10
N GLN A 151 10.32 4.39 -18.39
CA GLN A 151 11.56 4.13 -19.11
C GLN A 151 12.77 4.17 -18.17
N SER A 152 13.89 3.63 -18.63
CA SER A 152 15.14 3.63 -17.85
C SER A 152 15.53 5.03 -17.36
N GLY A 153 15.93 5.11 -16.12
CA GLY A 153 16.31 6.35 -15.45
C GLY A 153 15.17 7.22 -14.97
N GLN A 154 13.91 6.87 -15.24
CA GLN A 154 12.78 7.69 -14.83
C GLN A 154 12.38 7.51 -13.36
N THR A 155 11.93 8.61 -12.79
CA THR A 155 11.31 8.68 -11.47
C THR A 155 9.85 9.09 -11.62
N LEU A 156 8.93 8.24 -11.17
CA LEU A 156 7.54 8.62 -10.94
C LEU A 156 7.44 9.18 -9.51
N TYR A 157 7.25 10.49 -9.40
CA TYR A 157 7.13 11.18 -8.13
C TYR A 157 5.69 11.64 -7.92
N ILE A 158 5.01 10.98 -6.96
CA ILE A 158 3.63 11.28 -6.57
C ILE A 158 3.69 12.02 -5.25
N ASP A 159 3.52 13.34 -5.28
CA ASP A 159 3.74 14.18 -4.11
C ASP A 159 2.75 13.88 -2.98
N LYS A 160 3.14 14.28 -1.76
CA LYS A 160 2.21 14.23 -0.62
C LYS A 160 0.96 15.06 -0.91
N GLY A 161 -0.21 14.45 -0.71
CA GLY A 161 -1.49 15.07 -1.07
C GLY A 161 -1.88 14.93 -2.55
N ALA A 162 -1.09 14.19 -3.34
CA ALA A 162 -1.51 13.76 -4.68
C ALA A 162 -2.23 12.41 -4.63
N VAL A 163 -3.27 12.28 -5.42
CA VAL A 163 -3.96 11.02 -5.70
C VAL A 163 -3.84 10.73 -7.19
N LEU A 164 -3.09 9.70 -7.54
CA LEU A 164 -2.98 9.18 -8.89
C LEU A 164 -4.07 8.13 -9.11
N ARG A 165 -5.15 8.52 -9.75
CA ARG A 165 -6.35 7.68 -9.92
C ARG A 165 -6.38 7.06 -11.30
N ALA A 166 -6.48 5.73 -11.33
CA ALA A 166 -6.64 5.01 -12.59
C ALA A 166 -8.03 5.21 -13.17
N LYS A 167 -8.11 5.64 -14.43
CA LYS A 167 -9.37 5.71 -15.15
C LYS A 167 -9.88 4.31 -15.49
N PRO A 168 -11.20 4.11 -15.50
CA PRO A 168 -11.79 2.93 -16.12
C PRO A 168 -11.32 2.80 -17.58
N PRO A 169 -10.97 1.58 -18.03
CA PRO A 169 -10.49 1.39 -19.38
C PRO A 169 -11.61 1.63 -20.43
N GLU A 170 -11.31 2.39 -21.46
CA GLU A 170 -12.18 2.62 -22.62
C GLU A 170 -11.71 1.84 -23.86
N GLU A 171 -10.47 1.34 -23.82
CA GLU A 171 -9.85 0.59 -24.89
C GLU A 171 -10.33 -0.85 -25.01
N THR A 172 -9.99 -1.52 -26.11
CA THR A 172 -10.22 -2.96 -26.27
C THR A 172 -9.31 -3.76 -25.33
N PRO A 173 -9.83 -4.77 -24.62
CA PRO A 173 -9.02 -5.63 -23.78
C PRO A 173 -7.87 -6.29 -24.53
N ILE A 174 -6.71 -6.42 -23.90
CA ILE A 174 -5.57 -7.18 -24.44
C ILE A 174 -5.97 -8.64 -24.64
N ASN A 175 -6.70 -9.19 -23.67
CA ASN A 175 -7.32 -10.51 -23.76
C ASN A 175 -8.83 -10.36 -23.57
N ALA A 176 -9.61 -11.18 -24.27
CA ALA A 176 -11.06 -11.19 -24.13
C ALA A 176 -11.48 -11.49 -22.66
N CYS A 177 -10.72 -12.35 -22.00
CA CYS A 177 -10.79 -12.60 -20.56
C CYS A 177 -9.45 -13.16 -20.09
N ASP A 178 -9.17 -12.96 -18.81
CA ASP A 178 -8.09 -13.65 -18.13
C ASP A 178 -8.57 -15.01 -17.56
N TRP A 179 -7.76 -15.66 -16.73
CA TRP A 179 -8.13 -16.93 -16.09
C TRP A 179 -9.37 -16.84 -15.17
N ALA A 180 -9.72 -15.64 -14.72
CA ALA A 180 -10.92 -15.36 -13.92
C ALA A 180 -12.14 -15.03 -14.80
N ALA A 181 -12.04 -15.21 -16.13
CA ALA A 181 -13.05 -14.85 -17.11
C ALA A 181 -13.41 -13.34 -17.11
N GLN A 182 -12.44 -12.49 -16.80
CA GLN A 182 -12.58 -11.03 -16.80
C GLN A 182 -11.72 -10.39 -17.87
N PRO A 183 -12.19 -9.32 -18.54
CA PRO A 183 -11.36 -8.57 -19.48
C PRO A 183 -10.11 -8.01 -18.83
N ASN A 184 -8.96 -8.13 -19.48
CA ASN A 184 -7.68 -7.59 -19.02
C ASN A 184 -7.17 -6.51 -19.97
N TYR A 185 -6.78 -5.36 -19.41
CA TYR A 185 -6.36 -4.17 -20.15
C TYR A 185 -4.89 -3.81 -19.92
N GLY A 186 -4.13 -4.73 -19.33
CA GLY A 186 -2.74 -4.48 -18.95
C GLY A 186 -2.59 -3.70 -17.65
N PRO A 187 -1.36 -3.49 -17.16
CA PRO A 187 -1.10 -2.82 -15.90
C PRO A 187 -1.33 -1.31 -15.95
N PHE A 188 -1.63 -0.71 -14.80
CA PHE A 188 -1.77 0.74 -14.65
C PHE A 188 -0.41 1.45 -14.74
N ILE A 189 0.57 0.99 -13.93
CA ILE A 189 1.96 1.47 -13.99
C ILE A 189 2.83 0.29 -14.41
N SER A 190 3.69 0.49 -15.40
CA SER A 190 4.51 -0.58 -15.95
C SER A 190 5.91 -0.14 -16.33
N ALA A 191 6.84 -1.11 -16.32
CA ALA A 191 8.12 -1.04 -17.03
C ALA A 191 8.51 -2.45 -17.49
N ARG A 192 9.14 -2.55 -18.66
CA ARG A 192 9.65 -3.81 -19.18
C ARG A 192 11.07 -3.63 -19.68
N ASP A 193 11.98 -4.51 -19.23
CA ASP A 193 13.38 -4.52 -19.60
C ASP A 193 14.06 -3.14 -19.43
N GLN A 194 13.73 -2.46 -18.32
CA GLN A 194 14.24 -1.13 -17.97
C GLN A 194 15.15 -1.20 -16.76
N GLU A 195 15.94 -0.15 -16.55
CA GLU A 195 16.82 -0.04 -15.38
C GLU A 195 16.78 1.34 -14.71
N ASN A 196 17.15 1.40 -13.44
CA ASN A 196 17.15 2.63 -12.64
C ASN A 196 15.76 3.30 -12.57
N ILE A 197 14.74 2.50 -12.27
CA ILE A 197 13.36 2.96 -12.10
C ILE A 197 13.13 3.34 -10.64
N THR A 198 12.53 4.49 -10.42
CA THR A 198 12.08 4.92 -9.09
C THR A 198 10.59 5.29 -9.10
N ILE A 199 9.84 4.79 -8.11
CA ILE A 199 8.46 5.19 -7.84
C ILE A 199 8.42 5.63 -6.38
N THR A 200 8.11 6.90 -6.13
CA THR A 200 8.21 7.45 -4.75
C THR A 200 7.33 8.69 -4.56
N GLY A 201 7.33 9.29 -3.35
CA GLY A 201 6.74 10.60 -3.11
C GLY A 201 6.03 10.71 -1.76
N GLY A 202 4.95 10.09 -1.52
CA GLY A 202 4.09 10.22 -0.32
C GLY A 202 2.62 10.33 -0.69
N GLY A 203 2.34 10.25 -1.99
CA GLY A 203 0.98 10.26 -2.53
C GLY A 203 0.30 8.89 -2.53
N ILE A 204 -0.90 8.88 -3.09
CA ILE A 204 -1.79 7.71 -3.14
C ILE A 204 -1.96 7.27 -4.58
N ILE A 205 -1.86 5.97 -4.83
CA ILE A 205 -2.26 5.32 -6.07
C ILE A 205 -3.62 4.67 -5.81
N ASP A 206 -4.65 5.14 -6.51
CA ASP A 206 -6.03 4.72 -6.34
C ASP A 206 -6.54 3.98 -7.58
N THR A 207 -6.85 2.70 -7.43
CA THR A 207 -7.42 1.87 -8.49
C THR A 207 -8.84 1.40 -8.18
N SER A 208 -9.52 2.08 -7.24
CA SER A 208 -10.88 1.74 -6.79
C SER A 208 -11.94 1.80 -7.89
N LEU A 209 -11.76 2.65 -8.89
CA LEU A 209 -12.69 2.80 -10.02
C LEU A 209 -12.56 1.69 -11.08
N LEU A 210 -11.47 0.94 -11.05
CA LEU A 210 -11.28 -0.14 -12.01
C LEU A 210 -12.20 -1.32 -11.72
N PRO A 211 -12.79 -1.94 -12.75
CA PRO A 211 -13.42 -3.25 -12.61
C PRO A 211 -12.44 -4.29 -12.06
N TRP A 212 -12.95 -5.28 -11.35
CA TRP A 212 -12.13 -6.39 -10.84
C TRP A 212 -11.35 -7.07 -11.97
N HIS A 213 -10.07 -7.31 -11.77
CA HIS A 213 -9.12 -7.87 -12.72
C HIS A 213 -8.78 -7.01 -13.95
N ALA A 214 -9.37 -5.83 -14.11
CA ALA A 214 -9.12 -5.01 -15.29
C ALA A 214 -7.64 -4.64 -15.48
N ARG A 215 -6.94 -4.29 -14.39
CA ARG A 215 -5.51 -3.92 -14.43
C ARG A 215 -4.79 -4.34 -13.13
N GLY A 216 -3.57 -4.85 -13.24
CA GLY A 216 -2.62 -4.84 -12.12
C GLY A 216 -2.18 -3.40 -11.81
N THR A 217 -1.88 -3.08 -10.55
CA THR A 217 -1.56 -1.69 -10.17
C THR A 217 -0.15 -1.31 -10.63
N ILE A 218 0.88 -2.02 -10.18
CA ILE A 218 2.28 -1.82 -10.60
C ILE A 218 2.80 -3.15 -11.13
N PHE A 219 3.21 -3.19 -12.38
CA PHE A 219 3.80 -4.37 -12.98
C PHE A 219 5.15 -4.03 -13.62
N LEU A 220 6.21 -4.58 -13.08
CA LEU A 220 7.55 -4.43 -13.63
C LEU A 220 8.09 -5.82 -14.04
N ALA A 221 8.69 -5.92 -15.21
CA ALA A 221 9.22 -7.17 -15.72
C ALA A 221 10.60 -7.00 -16.36
N GLY A 222 11.56 -7.87 -16.02
CA GLY A 222 12.92 -7.85 -16.57
C GLY A 222 13.73 -6.62 -16.17
N CYS A 223 13.32 -5.89 -15.14
CA CYS A 223 13.95 -4.63 -14.74
C CYS A 223 15.06 -4.83 -13.71
N ARG A 224 15.98 -3.85 -13.63
CA ARG A 224 17.10 -3.83 -12.68
C ARG A 224 17.19 -2.50 -11.94
N HIS A 225 17.76 -2.52 -10.72
CA HIS A 225 17.96 -1.32 -9.90
C HIS A 225 16.66 -0.53 -9.71
N VAL A 226 15.64 -1.23 -9.18
CA VAL A 226 14.30 -0.67 -8.97
C VAL A 226 14.13 -0.22 -7.52
N ARG A 227 13.57 0.97 -7.32
CA ARG A 227 13.17 1.49 -6.01
C ARG A 227 11.70 1.88 -6.03
N ILE A 228 10.92 1.32 -5.09
CA ILE A 228 9.52 1.74 -4.86
C ILE A 228 9.40 2.09 -3.38
N SER A 229 9.04 3.33 -3.07
CA SER A 229 9.03 3.77 -1.67
C SER A 229 8.01 4.85 -1.37
N ASN A 230 7.60 4.92 -0.09
CA ASN A 230 6.80 5.99 0.51
C ASN A 230 5.40 6.20 -0.10
N ILE A 231 4.92 5.34 -0.94
CA ILE A 231 3.60 5.44 -1.58
C ILE A 231 2.53 4.65 -0.80
N THR A 232 1.30 5.08 -0.96
CA THR A 232 0.11 4.35 -0.50
C THR A 232 -0.66 3.84 -1.71
N THR A 233 -1.12 2.61 -1.70
CA THR A 233 -2.00 2.06 -2.73
C THR A 233 -3.33 1.65 -2.13
N VAL A 234 -4.43 1.91 -2.82
CA VAL A 234 -5.77 1.57 -2.35
C VAL A 234 -6.56 0.80 -3.41
N ASN A 235 -7.27 -0.23 -2.93
CA ASN A 235 -8.25 -0.99 -3.70
C ASN A 235 -7.76 -1.54 -5.04
N ALA A 236 -6.61 -2.19 -5.05
CA ALA A 236 -6.10 -2.84 -6.24
C ALA A 236 -7.17 -3.72 -6.91
N ALA A 237 -7.31 -3.58 -8.22
CA ALA A 237 -8.27 -4.37 -9.02
C ALA A 237 -7.78 -5.79 -9.28
N SER A 238 -6.46 -6.00 -9.21
CA SER A 238 -5.74 -7.26 -9.31
C SER A 238 -4.46 -7.09 -8.48
N TRP A 239 -3.42 -7.86 -8.69
CA TRP A 239 -2.15 -7.79 -7.95
C TRP A 239 -1.62 -6.35 -7.87
N THR A 240 -1.18 -5.96 -6.65
CA THR A 240 -0.81 -4.56 -6.40
C THR A 240 0.61 -4.25 -6.85
N VAL A 241 1.62 -4.91 -6.28
CA VAL A 241 3.02 -4.76 -6.69
C VAL A 241 3.50 -6.10 -7.24
N HIS A 242 3.45 -6.23 -8.54
CA HIS A 242 3.82 -7.44 -9.25
C HIS A 242 5.18 -7.26 -9.95
N LEU A 243 6.20 -7.89 -9.41
CA LEU A 243 7.57 -7.84 -9.92
C LEU A 243 7.94 -9.20 -10.51
N PHE A 244 8.28 -9.23 -11.79
CA PHE A 244 8.61 -10.46 -12.52
C PHE A 244 10.02 -10.39 -13.09
N ASP A 245 10.91 -11.30 -12.66
CA ASP A 245 12.29 -11.42 -13.12
C ASP A 245 13.11 -10.12 -12.90
N LEU A 246 13.00 -9.55 -11.72
CA LEU A 246 13.73 -8.34 -11.33
C LEU A 246 15.00 -8.66 -10.54
N GLU A 247 15.96 -7.74 -10.60
CA GLU A 247 17.21 -7.83 -9.89
C GLU A 247 17.58 -6.48 -9.25
N ASP A 248 18.11 -6.49 -8.01
CA ASP A 248 18.45 -5.30 -7.22
C ASP A 248 17.24 -4.40 -6.96
N VAL A 249 16.30 -4.91 -6.15
CA VAL A 249 15.04 -4.24 -5.84
C VAL A 249 14.98 -3.78 -4.40
N GLN A 250 14.54 -2.55 -4.20
CA GLN A 250 14.27 -1.98 -2.88
C GLN A 250 12.81 -1.53 -2.79
N LEU A 251 12.04 -2.19 -1.93
CA LEU A 251 10.68 -1.80 -1.56
C LEU A 251 10.71 -1.30 -0.12
N LYS A 252 10.36 -0.03 0.09
CA LYS A 252 10.44 0.56 1.43
C LYS A 252 9.23 1.45 1.73
N ASN A 253 8.68 1.30 2.94
CA ASN A 253 7.61 2.16 3.44
C ASN A 253 6.39 2.22 2.51
N LEU A 254 5.98 1.07 1.99
CA LEU A 254 4.75 0.93 1.21
C LEU A 254 3.57 0.72 2.15
N LYS A 255 2.47 1.42 1.90
CA LYS A 255 1.19 1.23 2.56
C LYS A 255 0.23 0.67 1.52
N ILE A 256 -0.16 -0.59 1.66
CA ILE A 256 -0.99 -1.31 0.68
C ILE A 256 -2.30 -1.70 1.36
N TYR A 257 -3.40 -1.13 0.85
CA TYR A 257 -4.73 -1.40 1.38
C TYR A 257 -5.63 -1.91 0.26
N GLY A 258 -5.89 -3.20 0.27
CA GLY A 258 -6.73 -3.88 -0.70
C GLY A 258 -7.53 -4.98 -0.03
N TYR A 259 -8.69 -5.29 -0.59
CA TYR A 259 -9.56 -6.31 -0.04
C TYR A 259 -10.18 -7.21 -1.10
N ARG A 260 -10.07 -6.85 -2.36
CA ARG A 260 -10.62 -7.65 -3.45
C ARG A 260 -9.91 -9.00 -3.53
N THR A 261 -10.60 -10.00 -4.03
CA THR A 261 -9.94 -11.26 -4.41
C THR A 261 -8.88 -10.99 -5.45
N ASN A 262 -7.72 -11.64 -5.33
CA ASN A 262 -6.53 -11.44 -6.16
C ASN A 262 -5.98 -9.98 -6.10
N SER A 263 -6.26 -9.24 -5.02
CA SER A 263 -5.54 -8.00 -4.75
C SER A 263 -4.34 -8.29 -3.86
N ASP A 264 -3.44 -9.16 -4.34
CA ASP A 264 -2.20 -9.50 -3.66
C ASP A 264 -1.38 -8.22 -3.40
N GLY A 265 -0.63 -8.19 -2.31
CA GLY A 265 0.13 -7.01 -1.91
C GLY A 265 1.43 -6.86 -2.70
N ILE A 266 2.39 -7.73 -2.44
CA ILE A 266 3.72 -7.74 -3.08
C ILE A 266 4.02 -9.14 -3.56
N ASP A 267 4.10 -9.32 -4.86
CA ASP A 267 4.46 -10.58 -5.52
C ASP A 267 5.86 -10.48 -6.13
N LEU A 268 6.78 -11.23 -5.58
CA LEU A 268 8.16 -11.33 -6.06
C LEU A 268 8.30 -12.62 -6.88
N VAL A 269 8.12 -12.50 -8.19
CA VAL A 269 8.13 -13.64 -9.11
C VAL A 269 9.48 -13.75 -9.80
N ASN A 270 10.26 -14.81 -9.53
CA ASN A 270 11.59 -15.01 -10.07
C ASN A 270 12.56 -13.83 -9.84
N CYS A 271 12.44 -13.13 -8.71
CA CYS A 271 13.26 -11.96 -8.40
C CYS A 271 14.51 -12.31 -7.58
N ARG A 272 15.55 -11.47 -7.67
CA ARG A 272 16.84 -11.64 -6.97
C ARG A 272 17.31 -10.35 -6.31
N ARG A 273 18.00 -10.47 -5.16
CA ARG A 273 18.53 -9.36 -4.36
C ARG A 273 17.46 -8.31 -4.09
N VAL A 274 16.42 -8.75 -3.38
CA VAL A 274 15.25 -7.95 -3.05
C VAL A 274 15.24 -7.61 -1.57
N SER A 275 15.03 -6.35 -1.25
CA SER A 275 14.77 -5.89 0.11
C SER A 275 13.36 -5.30 0.21
N VAL A 276 12.54 -5.85 1.10
CA VAL A 276 11.20 -5.34 1.46
C VAL A 276 11.23 -4.91 2.91
N ARG A 277 11.14 -3.60 3.16
CA ARG A 277 11.32 -3.06 4.50
C ARG A 277 10.25 -2.05 4.86
N ASP A 278 9.90 -2.03 6.14
CA ASP A 278 9.05 -0.98 6.70
C ASP A 278 7.66 -0.89 6.04
N CYS A 279 7.10 -1.96 5.51
CA CYS A 279 5.83 -1.95 4.81
C CYS A 279 4.64 -2.26 5.73
N LEU A 280 3.50 -1.65 5.43
CA LEU A 280 2.23 -1.88 6.09
C LEU A 280 1.26 -2.41 5.04
N VAL A 281 0.87 -3.67 5.14
CA VAL A 281 0.14 -4.39 4.08
C VAL A 281 -1.15 -4.96 4.65
N ARG A 282 -2.28 -4.60 4.05
CA ARG A 282 -3.58 -5.20 4.32
C ARG A 282 -4.22 -5.64 3.01
N THR A 283 -4.37 -6.93 2.83
CA THR A 283 -4.93 -7.51 1.60
C THR A 283 -5.93 -8.61 1.90
N GLY A 284 -6.86 -8.84 0.98
CA GLY A 284 -7.79 -9.95 1.01
C GLY A 284 -7.26 -11.23 0.35
N ASP A 285 -6.12 -11.11 -0.36
CA ASP A 285 -5.37 -12.22 -0.96
C ASP A 285 -3.92 -12.16 -0.48
N ASP A 286 -2.98 -12.86 -1.08
CA ASP A 286 -1.59 -12.97 -0.60
C ASP A 286 -0.98 -11.61 -0.22
N GLY A 287 -0.30 -11.54 0.93
CA GLY A 287 0.29 -10.30 1.44
C GLY A 287 1.63 -9.98 0.80
N ILE A 288 2.69 -10.73 1.17
CA ILE A 288 4.02 -10.65 0.57
C ILE A 288 4.41 -12.07 0.17
N CYS A 289 4.50 -12.34 -1.12
CA CYS A 289 4.73 -13.68 -1.63
C CYS A 289 5.89 -13.79 -2.59
N LEU A 290 6.66 -14.88 -2.42
CA LEU A 290 7.69 -15.30 -3.35
C LEU A 290 7.11 -16.40 -4.23
N LYS A 291 7.18 -16.20 -5.53
CA LYS A 291 6.65 -17.10 -6.55
C LYS A 291 7.73 -17.39 -7.60
N SER A 292 7.58 -18.48 -8.33
CA SER A 292 8.49 -18.83 -9.44
C SER A 292 7.72 -19.49 -10.57
N THR A 293 7.06 -18.66 -11.36
CA THR A 293 6.18 -19.16 -12.44
C THR A 293 6.93 -19.60 -13.70
N ASP A 294 8.13 -19.07 -13.94
CA ASP A 294 8.99 -19.52 -15.04
C ASP A 294 10.08 -20.50 -14.52
N PRO A 295 9.95 -21.80 -14.80
CA PRO A 295 10.91 -22.80 -14.32
C PRO A 295 12.30 -22.73 -14.97
N ARG A 296 12.45 -21.92 -16.02
CA ARG A 296 13.76 -21.68 -16.69
C ARG A 296 14.57 -20.60 -15.98
N LYS A 297 13.95 -19.87 -15.06
CA LYS A 297 14.57 -18.79 -14.30
C LYS A 297 14.83 -19.23 -12.86
N ILE A 298 15.72 -18.53 -12.18
CA ILE A 298 15.89 -18.68 -10.74
C ILE A 298 14.57 -18.30 -10.07
N GLY A 299 14.11 -19.13 -9.14
CA GLY A 299 12.81 -18.96 -8.50
C GLY A 299 12.70 -17.74 -7.62
N GLY A 300 13.75 -17.46 -6.89
CA GLY A 300 13.90 -16.31 -6.00
C GLY A 300 15.18 -16.47 -5.20
N ALA A 301 15.94 -15.41 -5.03
CA ALA A 301 17.21 -15.50 -4.34
C ALA A 301 17.55 -14.21 -3.60
N ASP A 302 18.18 -14.34 -2.44
CA ASP A 302 18.68 -13.20 -1.66
C ASP A 302 17.56 -12.18 -1.37
N VAL A 303 16.48 -12.65 -0.75
CA VAL A 303 15.32 -11.85 -0.42
C VAL A 303 15.27 -11.59 1.07
N VAL A 304 15.20 -10.32 1.47
CA VAL A 304 15.03 -9.91 2.87
C VAL A 304 13.69 -9.21 3.03
N VAL A 305 12.86 -9.71 3.93
CA VAL A 305 11.61 -9.05 4.37
C VAL A 305 11.75 -8.74 5.84
N GLU A 306 11.78 -7.47 6.20
CA GLU A 306 11.95 -7.08 7.61
C GLU A 306 11.14 -5.86 8.00
N ASN A 307 10.80 -5.77 9.29
CA ASN A 307 10.04 -4.68 9.89
C ASN A 307 8.73 -4.34 9.16
N CYS A 308 8.05 -5.37 8.63
CA CYS A 308 6.78 -5.25 7.95
C CYS A 308 5.63 -5.69 8.86
N ALA A 309 4.50 -4.97 8.80
CA ALA A 309 3.26 -5.40 9.42
C ALA A 309 2.29 -5.84 8.32
N VAL A 310 1.93 -7.11 8.33
CA VAL A 310 1.07 -7.71 7.31
C VAL A 310 -0.17 -8.29 7.96
N TRP A 311 -1.34 -7.82 7.52
CA TRP A 311 -2.63 -8.35 7.92
C TRP A 311 -3.33 -8.94 6.70
N ASN A 312 -3.71 -10.19 6.78
CA ASN A 312 -4.39 -10.89 5.72
C ASN A 312 -5.65 -11.57 6.24
N ASP A 313 -6.75 -11.50 5.49
CA ASP A 313 -8.03 -12.07 5.91
C ASP A 313 -8.29 -13.47 5.36
N LYS A 314 -7.70 -13.83 4.21
CA LYS A 314 -8.11 -15.03 3.48
C LYS A 314 -6.98 -15.93 3.00
N ALA A 315 -5.83 -15.34 2.69
CA ALA A 315 -4.73 -16.08 2.08
C ALA A 315 -3.50 -16.11 3.01
N ARG A 316 -2.36 -15.62 2.57
CA ARG A 316 -1.11 -15.71 3.33
C ARG A 316 -0.55 -14.33 3.64
N CYS A 317 -0.16 -14.08 4.90
CA CYS A 317 0.56 -12.84 5.21
C CYS A 317 1.92 -12.81 4.52
N LEU A 318 2.68 -13.89 4.63
CA LEU A 318 3.99 -14.09 4.02
C LEU A 318 4.09 -15.54 3.54
N GLY A 319 4.57 -15.76 2.33
CA GLY A 319 4.65 -17.14 1.85
C GLY A 319 5.48 -17.38 0.60
N ILE A 320 5.92 -18.62 0.52
CA ILE A 320 6.33 -19.29 -0.71
C ILE A 320 5.12 -20.15 -1.12
N THR A 321 4.53 -19.86 -2.27
CA THR A 321 3.18 -20.34 -2.59
C THR A 321 3.15 -21.49 -3.59
N CYS A 322 1.94 -21.95 -3.94
CA CYS A 322 1.72 -23.02 -4.91
C CYS A 322 2.21 -22.70 -6.34
N GLU A 323 2.48 -21.43 -6.64
CA GLU A 323 3.02 -20.97 -7.93
C GLU A 323 4.56 -21.08 -7.99
N THR A 324 5.14 -22.00 -7.22
CA THR A 324 6.58 -22.23 -7.17
C THR A 324 6.95 -23.40 -8.09
N ARG A 325 7.73 -23.12 -9.15
CA ARG A 325 8.15 -24.07 -10.19
C ARG A 325 9.67 -24.18 -10.34
N SER A 326 10.43 -23.41 -9.56
CA SER A 326 11.89 -23.49 -9.46
C SER A 326 12.34 -23.14 -8.04
N ASP A 327 13.58 -23.42 -7.71
CA ASP A 327 14.12 -23.27 -6.37
C ASP A 327 14.09 -21.81 -5.90
N ILE A 328 13.72 -21.62 -4.63
CA ILE A 328 13.78 -20.34 -3.92
C ILE A 328 14.74 -20.53 -2.75
N TYR A 329 15.74 -19.67 -2.62
CA TYR A 329 16.78 -19.81 -1.61
C TYR A 329 17.25 -18.47 -1.04
N ASN A 330 17.81 -18.51 0.16
CA ASN A 330 18.31 -17.36 0.90
C ASN A 330 17.23 -16.27 1.11
N VAL A 331 16.17 -16.67 1.84
CA VAL A 331 15.04 -15.81 2.20
C VAL A 331 15.07 -15.51 3.69
#